data_e878de25ea30edd48083174c7e7a66ed
#
_entry.id   e878de25ea30edd48083174c7e7a66ed
#
_cell.length_a   1.000
_cell.length_b   1.000
_cell.length_c   1.000
_cell.angle_alpha   90.00
_cell.angle_beta   90.00
_cell.angle_gamma   90.00
#
_symmetry.space_group_name_H-M   'P 1'
#
loop_
_entity.id
_entity.type
_entity.pdbx_description
1 polymer ?
#
loop_
_entity_poly.entity_id
_entity_poly.type
_entity_poly.pdbx_seq_one_letter_code
_entity_poly.pdbx_strand_id
1 'polypeptide(L)'
;MKITNSILIFFLLTFISCAHPDPNKQIDEGSVNNQIYESKEIGWTIEIPKNWTVISKDKIESNDQKGLDAIEKSTGSKVDMKSLKHLISFQKNQFNIFTSTSEPVKEAFSGEYQQNNKELNEIIYKTFTDQGIKVDSLSGKEMIQGLEFNTFRTTIHGPDGKVILNQILYSRLINGFDFGVNINYNNEEDKKVMIDAWKKSKFSKN
;
A
#
# COMPACT_ATOMS: atom_id res chain seq x y z
N MET A 1 -63.31 -40.38 -15.87
CA MET A 1 -63.00 -39.02 -15.39
C MET A 1 -61.61 -39.12 -14.89
N LYS A 2 -60.61 -38.69 -15.68
CA LYS A 2 -59.19 -38.73 -15.30
C LYS A 2 -58.78 -37.31 -14.79
N ILE A 3 -58.38 -37.23 -13.55
CA ILE A 3 -57.87 -36.01 -12.91
C ILE A 3 -56.35 -36.03 -13.13
N THR A 4 -55.85 -35.15 -13.98
CA THR A 4 -54.43 -34.89 -14.20
C THR A 4 -53.95 -33.90 -13.13
N ASN A 5 -53.14 -34.40 -12.19
CA ASN A 5 -52.43 -33.57 -11.23
C ASN A 5 -51.28 -32.81 -11.92
N SER A 6 -51.46 -31.54 -12.13
CA SER A 6 -50.37 -30.63 -12.59
C SER A 6 -49.56 -30.20 -11.36
N ILE A 7 -48.40 -30.81 -11.15
CA ILE A 7 -47.44 -30.40 -10.13
C ILE A 7 -46.70 -29.19 -10.69
N LEU A 8 -47.04 -28.01 -10.18
CA LEU A 8 -46.34 -26.77 -10.45
C LEU A 8 -45.04 -26.71 -9.59
N ILE A 9 -43.91 -27.12 -10.19
CA ILE A 9 -42.61 -27.02 -9.57
C ILE A 9 -42.21 -25.54 -9.59
N PHE A 10 -42.32 -24.87 -8.43
CA PHE A 10 -41.82 -23.51 -8.23
C PHE A 10 -40.32 -23.59 -8.05
N PHE A 11 -39.58 -23.31 -9.11
CA PHE A 11 -38.11 -23.26 -9.11
C PHE A 11 -37.68 -21.99 -8.37
N LEU A 12 -37.36 -22.09 -7.07
CA LEU A 12 -36.81 -21.02 -6.25
C LEU A 12 -35.36 -20.76 -6.69
N LEU A 13 -35.17 -19.84 -7.62
CA LEU A 13 -33.86 -19.33 -7.96
C LEU A 13 -33.30 -18.54 -6.75
N THR A 14 -32.55 -19.23 -5.91
CA THR A 14 -31.70 -18.55 -4.91
C THR A 14 -30.56 -17.86 -5.65
N PHE A 15 -30.69 -16.55 -5.84
CA PHE A 15 -29.58 -15.70 -6.23
C PHE A 15 -28.56 -15.71 -5.10
N ILE A 16 -27.56 -16.59 -5.20
CA ILE A 16 -26.34 -16.47 -4.37
C ILE A 16 -25.60 -15.25 -4.91
N SER A 17 -25.93 -14.08 -4.37
CA SER A 17 -25.11 -12.89 -4.55
C SER A 17 -23.77 -13.18 -3.88
N CYS A 18 -22.72 -13.43 -4.66
CA CYS A 18 -21.36 -13.36 -4.17
C CYS A 18 -21.10 -11.90 -3.74
N ALA A 19 -21.47 -11.56 -2.53
CA ALA A 19 -21.08 -10.30 -1.94
C ALA A 19 -19.55 -10.34 -1.75
N HIS A 20 -18.82 -9.60 -2.58
CA HIS A 20 -17.40 -9.37 -2.33
C HIS A 20 -17.30 -8.65 -0.99
N PRO A 21 -16.44 -9.11 -0.08
CA PRO A 21 -16.29 -8.46 1.21
C PRO A 21 -15.87 -6.99 1.01
N ASP A 22 -16.46 -6.11 1.82
CA ASP A 22 -16.19 -4.67 1.78
C ASP A 22 -14.71 -4.39 2.08
N PRO A 23 -13.92 -3.83 1.14
CA PRO A 23 -12.50 -3.56 1.35
C PRO A 23 -12.22 -2.67 2.56
N ASN A 24 -13.14 -1.78 2.92
CA ASN A 24 -13.02 -0.92 4.11
C ASN A 24 -13.01 -1.70 5.43
N LYS A 25 -13.43 -2.97 5.41
CA LYS A 25 -13.44 -3.87 6.57
C LYS A 25 -12.31 -4.90 6.55
N GLN A 26 -11.44 -4.86 5.53
CA GLN A 26 -10.33 -5.80 5.36
C GLN A 26 -8.97 -5.20 5.75
N ILE A 27 -8.97 -4.16 6.57
CA ILE A 27 -7.80 -3.43 7.04
C ILE A 27 -7.24 -4.14 8.29
N ASP A 28 -5.92 -4.30 8.39
CA ASP A 28 -5.29 -5.00 9.50
C ASP A 28 -5.32 -4.20 10.81
N GLU A 29 -5.32 -2.85 10.73
CA GLU A 29 -5.40 -1.94 11.87
C GLU A 29 -6.15 -0.65 11.49
N GLY A 30 -6.86 -0.07 12.45
CA GLY A 30 -7.63 1.15 12.25
C GLY A 30 -9.03 0.90 11.66
N SER A 31 -9.65 1.96 11.15
CA SER A 31 -11.00 1.90 10.58
C SER A 31 -11.26 2.99 9.56
N VAL A 32 -12.16 2.72 8.61
CA VAL A 32 -12.65 3.71 7.65
C VAL A 32 -14.07 4.12 7.98
N ASN A 33 -14.30 5.41 8.18
CA ASN A 33 -15.62 6.01 8.37
C ASN A 33 -15.77 7.25 7.49
N ASN A 34 -16.81 7.31 6.66
CA ASN A 34 -17.08 8.45 5.78
C ASN A 34 -15.87 8.90 4.94
N GLN A 35 -15.18 7.95 4.29
CA GLN A 35 -13.97 8.19 3.49
C GLN A 35 -12.75 8.67 4.32
N ILE A 36 -12.80 8.59 5.63
CA ILE A 36 -11.68 8.93 6.51
C ILE A 36 -11.18 7.64 7.14
N TYR A 37 -9.92 7.33 6.93
CA TYR A 37 -9.20 6.28 7.63
C TYR A 37 -8.53 6.85 8.89
N GLU A 38 -8.59 6.10 9.98
CA GLU A 38 -7.93 6.42 11.24
C GLU A 38 -7.19 5.20 11.77
N SER A 39 -5.86 5.36 12.00
CA SER A 39 -5.01 4.40 12.72
C SER A 39 -4.85 4.86 14.16
N LYS A 40 -5.14 3.96 15.10
CA LYS A 40 -4.94 4.24 16.54
C LYS A 40 -3.50 3.99 16.98
N GLU A 41 -2.82 3.00 16.42
CA GLU A 41 -1.43 2.67 16.76
C GLU A 41 -0.48 3.78 16.32
N ILE A 42 -0.67 4.30 15.12
CA ILE A 42 0.15 5.41 14.59
C ILE A 42 -0.36 6.76 15.07
N GLY A 43 -1.64 6.88 15.40
CA GLY A 43 -2.29 8.17 15.66
C GLY A 43 -2.46 8.97 14.37
N TRP A 44 -2.70 8.33 13.24
CA TRP A 44 -2.73 8.92 11.91
C TRP A 44 -4.14 8.87 11.30
N THR A 45 -4.51 9.95 10.63
CA THR A 45 -5.80 10.08 9.95
C THR A 45 -5.58 10.61 8.53
N ILE A 46 -6.22 9.98 7.54
CA ILE A 46 -6.18 10.43 6.14
C ILE A 46 -7.57 10.33 5.49
N GLU A 47 -7.91 11.32 4.67
CA GLU A 47 -9.10 11.29 3.82
C GLU A 47 -8.79 10.55 2.50
N ILE A 48 -9.61 9.54 2.17
CA ILE A 48 -9.55 8.84 0.90
C ILE A 48 -10.11 9.74 -0.18
N PRO A 49 -9.36 10.04 -1.25
CA PRO A 49 -9.83 10.97 -2.28
C PRO A 49 -11.12 10.49 -2.98
N LYS A 50 -11.97 11.42 -3.37
CA LYS A 50 -13.20 11.10 -4.12
C LYS A 50 -12.87 10.36 -5.42
N ASN A 51 -13.68 9.35 -5.74
CA ASN A 51 -13.52 8.51 -6.93
C ASN A 51 -12.21 7.67 -6.94
N TRP A 52 -11.62 7.45 -5.76
CA TRP A 52 -10.57 6.46 -5.53
C TRP A 52 -11.18 5.25 -4.81
N THR A 53 -10.66 4.07 -5.11
CA THR A 53 -11.18 2.81 -4.58
C THR A 53 -10.22 2.23 -3.56
N VAL A 54 -10.72 1.83 -2.38
CA VAL A 54 -9.94 1.08 -1.41
C VAL A 54 -9.60 -0.30 -2.00
N ILE A 55 -8.34 -0.70 -1.85
CA ILE A 55 -7.83 -1.96 -2.40
C ILE A 55 -8.19 -3.09 -1.44
N SER A 56 -8.73 -4.19 -1.98
CA SER A 56 -9.05 -5.39 -1.18
C SER A 56 -7.80 -6.07 -0.67
N LYS A 57 -7.91 -6.77 0.45
CA LYS A 57 -6.82 -7.52 1.08
C LYS A 57 -6.19 -8.53 0.12
N ASP A 58 -7.00 -9.33 -0.58
CA ASP A 58 -6.52 -10.30 -1.57
C ASP A 58 -5.64 -9.66 -2.64
N LYS A 59 -5.99 -8.44 -3.08
CA LYS A 59 -5.21 -7.70 -4.07
C LYS A 59 -3.88 -7.22 -3.49
N ILE A 60 -3.87 -6.77 -2.24
CA ILE A 60 -2.66 -6.35 -1.53
C ILE A 60 -1.73 -7.56 -1.39
N GLU A 61 -2.21 -8.66 -0.82
CA GLU A 61 -1.44 -9.90 -0.63
C GLU A 61 -0.86 -10.44 -1.94
N SER A 62 -1.64 -10.38 -3.04
CA SER A 62 -1.14 -10.75 -4.38
C SER A 62 -0.02 -9.85 -4.88
N ASN A 63 -0.06 -8.55 -4.57
CA ASN A 63 1.01 -7.62 -4.95
C ASN A 63 2.26 -7.82 -4.09
N ASP A 64 2.08 -8.05 -2.79
CA ASP A 64 3.18 -8.34 -1.86
C ASP A 64 3.93 -9.61 -2.28
N GLN A 65 3.21 -10.68 -2.59
CA GLN A 65 3.83 -11.92 -3.03
C GLN A 65 4.73 -11.69 -4.26
N LYS A 66 4.30 -10.89 -5.24
CA LYS A 66 5.14 -10.54 -6.40
C LYS A 66 6.38 -9.75 -6.01
N GLY A 67 6.25 -8.84 -5.04
CA GLY A 67 7.38 -8.08 -4.51
C GLY A 67 8.38 -8.99 -3.78
N LEU A 68 7.88 -9.87 -2.93
CA LEU A 68 8.69 -10.85 -2.19
C LEU A 68 9.44 -11.79 -3.13
N ASP A 69 8.76 -12.35 -4.14
CA ASP A 69 9.37 -13.21 -5.15
C ASP A 69 10.51 -12.49 -5.91
N ALA A 70 10.32 -11.19 -6.21
CA ALA A 70 11.34 -10.39 -6.86
C ALA A 70 12.56 -10.14 -5.95
N ILE A 71 12.33 -9.85 -4.67
CA ILE A 71 13.40 -9.66 -3.67
C ILE A 71 14.14 -10.97 -3.43
N GLU A 72 13.42 -12.09 -3.20
CA GLU A 72 14.03 -13.41 -3.00
C GLU A 72 14.91 -13.80 -4.21
N LYS A 73 14.43 -13.56 -5.41
CA LYS A 73 15.20 -13.82 -6.64
C LYS A 73 16.47 -12.97 -6.74
N SER A 74 16.42 -11.71 -6.29
CA SER A 74 17.57 -10.78 -6.35
C SER A 74 18.57 -11.02 -5.21
N THR A 75 18.10 -11.30 -4.00
CA THR A 75 18.93 -11.37 -2.79
C THR A 75 19.27 -12.79 -2.35
N GLY A 76 18.52 -13.79 -2.81
CA GLY A 76 18.58 -15.18 -2.30
C GLY A 76 18.01 -15.35 -0.91
N SER A 77 17.41 -14.32 -0.32
CA SER A 77 16.89 -14.31 1.05
C SER A 77 15.37 -14.15 1.09
N LYS A 78 14.71 -14.91 1.96
CA LYS A 78 13.29 -14.74 2.24
C LYS A 78 13.07 -13.60 3.22
N VAL A 79 12.09 -12.77 2.94
CA VAL A 79 11.62 -11.72 3.84
C VAL A 79 10.42 -12.23 4.63
N ASP A 80 10.46 -12.11 5.94
CA ASP A 80 9.31 -12.41 6.82
C ASP A 80 8.47 -11.14 7.00
N MET A 81 7.22 -11.18 6.57
CA MET A 81 6.28 -10.06 6.66
C MET A 81 5.16 -10.29 7.69
N LYS A 82 5.29 -11.28 8.60
CA LYS A 82 4.21 -11.64 9.54
C LYS A 82 3.80 -10.52 10.47
N SER A 83 4.73 -9.62 10.80
CA SER A 83 4.48 -8.45 11.67
C SER A 83 4.02 -7.22 10.91
N LEU A 84 4.13 -7.21 9.57
CA LEU A 84 3.69 -6.11 8.74
C LEU A 84 2.17 -6.04 8.71
N LYS A 85 1.64 -4.86 9.01
CA LYS A 85 0.21 -4.53 8.90
C LYS A 85 -0.03 -3.64 7.71
N HIS A 86 -1.02 -3.99 6.89
CA HIS A 86 -1.55 -3.08 5.88
C HIS A 86 -2.59 -2.17 6.53
N LEU A 87 -2.30 -0.88 6.52
CA LEU A 87 -3.20 0.14 7.05
C LEU A 87 -4.26 0.47 6.01
N ILE A 88 -4.16 1.60 5.32
CA ILE A 88 -5.07 1.93 4.24
C ILE A 88 -4.34 1.92 2.89
N SER A 89 -4.99 1.33 1.89
CA SER A 89 -4.52 1.35 0.51
C SER A 89 -5.67 1.72 -0.42
N PHE A 90 -5.44 2.68 -1.31
CA PHE A 90 -6.43 3.10 -2.30
C PHE A 90 -5.78 3.39 -3.66
N GLN A 91 -6.57 3.24 -4.72
CA GLN A 91 -6.09 3.38 -6.09
C GLN A 91 -7.08 4.09 -6.99
N LYS A 92 -6.56 4.76 -8.01
CA LYS A 92 -7.33 5.25 -9.17
C LYS A 92 -7.34 4.20 -10.28
N ASN A 93 -6.22 3.55 -10.51
CA ASN A 93 -6.00 2.46 -11.44
C ASN A 93 -4.75 1.66 -11.02
N GLN A 94 -4.30 0.70 -11.85
CA GLN A 94 -3.17 -0.19 -11.53
C GLN A 94 -1.80 0.51 -11.40
N PHE A 95 -1.65 1.77 -11.84
CA PHE A 95 -0.39 2.52 -11.77
C PHE A 95 -0.43 3.64 -10.74
N ASN A 96 -1.62 4.14 -10.40
CA ASN A 96 -1.78 5.25 -9.48
C ASN A 96 -2.38 4.72 -8.17
N ILE A 97 -1.47 4.42 -7.24
CA ILE A 97 -1.76 3.65 -6.02
C ILE A 97 -1.09 4.35 -4.83
N PHE A 98 -1.86 4.52 -3.76
CA PHE A 98 -1.39 4.88 -2.43
C PHE A 98 -1.50 3.65 -1.53
N THR A 99 -0.42 3.29 -0.85
CA THR A 99 -0.42 2.23 0.17
C THR A 99 0.21 2.73 1.45
N SER A 100 -0.20 2.18 2.59
CA SER A 100 0.43 2.46 3.86
C SER A 100 0.53 1.21 4.72
N THR A 101 1.62 1.12 5.46
CA THR A 101 1.95 -0.03 6.30
C THR A 101 2.48 0.41 7.66
N SER A 102 2.42 -0.49 8.62
CA SER A 102 3.13 -0.35 9.89
C SER A 102 3.69 -1.68 10.35
N GLU A 103 4.86 -1.66 10.98
CA GLU A 103 5.49 -2.81 11.58
C GLU A 103 6.07 -2.44 12.95
N PRO A 104 5.84 -3.25 14.02
CA PRO A 104 6.48 -2.99 15.30
C PRO A 104 8.01 -3.06 15.19
N VAL A 105 8.69 -2.00 15.62
CA VAL A 105 10.16 -1.93 15.60
C VAL A 105 10.68 -1.47 16.95
N LYS A 106 11.71 -2.19 17.43
CA LYS A 106 12.50 -1.79 18.59
C LYS A 106 13.96 -1.77 18.19
N GLU A 107 14.56 -0.60 18.19
CA GLU A 107 15.99 -0.44 17.91
C GLU A 107 16.82 -1.17 18.99
N ALA A 108 17.78 -1.97 18.56
CA ALA A 108 18.77 -2.59 19.46
C ALA A 108 19.89 -1.60 19.83
N PHE A 109 20.17 -0.62 18.97
CA PHE A 109 21.11 0.47 19.18
C PHE A 109 20.64 1.76 18.48
N SER A 110 21.11 2.89 18.96
CA SER A 110 20.73 4.19 18.39
C SER A 110 21.15 4.30 16.93
N GLY A 111 20.19 4.60 16.05
CA GLY A 111 20.40 4.78 14.60
C GLY A 111 20.24 3.50 13.78
N GLU A 112 19.89 2.34 14.39
CA GLU A 112 19.60 1.12 13.68
C GLU A 112 18.50 1.31 12.64
N TYR A 113 17.43 2.00 13.01
CA TYR A 113 16.34 2.31 12.08
C TYR A 113 16.82 3.01 10.81
N GLN A 114 17.70 4.00 10.95
CA GLN A 114 18.23 4.75 9.82
C GLN A 114 19.14 3.88 8.94
N GLN A 115 19.92 3.00 9.55
CA GLN A 115 20.76 2.04 8.84
C GLN A 115 19.88 1.07 8.04
N ASN A 116 18.88 0.45 8.68
CA ASN A 116 17.96 -0.50 8.04
C ASN A 116 17.18 0.15 6.89
N ASN A 117 16.75 1.41 7.05
CA ASN A 117 16.07 2.16 6.00
C ASN A 117 16.98 2.38 4.78
N LYS A 118 18.25 2.68 4.99
CA LYS A 118 19.22 2.79 3.91
C LYS A 118 19.44 1.46 3.20
N GLU A 119 19.62 0.37 3.94
CA GLU A 119 19.80 -0.97 3.39
C GLU A 119 18.57 -1.42 2.58
N LEU A 120 17.35 -1.14 3.07
CA LEU A 120 16.12 -1.39 2.34
C LEU A 120 16.07 -0.65 0.99
N ASN A 121 16.46 0.63 0.98
CA ASN A 121 16.50 1.41 -0.26
C ASN A 121 17.50 0.83 -1.27
N GLU A 122 18.66 0.34 -0.81
CA GLU A 122 19.65 -0.35 -1.64
C GLU A 122 19.12 -1.67 -2.21
N ILE A 123 18.40 -2.46 -1.40
CA ILE A 123 17.73 -3.70 -1.83
C ILE A 123 16.69 -3.40 -2.90
N ILE A 124 15.84 -2.41 -2.70
CA ILE A 124 14.81 -2.00 -3.67
C ILE A 124 15.47 -1.61 -5.00
N TYR A 125 16.49 -0.75 -4.97
CA TYR A 125 17.22 -0.33 -6.16
C TYR A 125 17.84 -1.52 -6.90
N LYS A 126 18.52 -2.38 -6.14
CA LYS A 126 19.18 -3.59 -6.66
C LYS A 126 18.17 -4.56 -7.28
N THR A 127 17.00 -4.74 -6.68
CA THR A 127 15.95 -5.61 -7.20
C THR A 127 15.50 -5.22 -8.62
N PHE A 128 15.45 -3.92 -8.94
CA PHE A 128 15.17 -3.45 -10.29
C PHE A 128 16.36 -3.70 -11.23
N THR A 129 17.56 -3.32 -10.81
CA THR A 129 18.76 -3.40 -11.68
C THR A 129 19.18 -4.84 -11.99
N ASP A 130 19.03 -5.77 -11.05
CA ASP A 130 19.28 -7.20 -11.24
C ASP A 130 18.32 -7.83 -12.26
N GLN A 131 17.14 -7.26 -12.43
CA GLN A 131 16.17 -7.66 -13.47
C GLN A 131 16.41 -6.94 -14.82
N GLY A 132 17.48 -6.16 -14.95
CA GLY A 132 17.78 -5.38 -16.14
C GLY A 132 16.85 -4.17 -16.36
N ILE A 133 16.11 -3.76 -15.34
CA ILE A 133 15.21 -2.60 -15.40
C ILE A 133 16.03 -1.34 -15.12
N LYS A 134 15.98 -0.38 -16.04
CA LYS A 134 16.58 0.94 -15.82
C LYS A 134 15.76 1.72 -14.79
N VAL A 135 16.40 2.13 -13.71
CA VAL A 135 15.80 2.90 -12.63
C VAL A 135 16.73 4.01 -12.17
N ASP A 136 16.21 5.21 -11.98
CA ASP A 136 16.88 6.29 -11.27
C ASP A 136 16.35 6.32 -9.84
N SER A 137 17.18 6.65 -8.85
CA SER A 137 16.77 6.74 -7.45
C SER A 137 17.33 7.97 -6.74
N LEU A 138 16.60 8.47 -5.76
CA LEU A 138 16.99 9.60 -4.93
C LEU A 138 16.46 9.43 -3.50
N SER A 139 17.37 9.36 -2.53
CA SER A 139 17.02 9.43 -1.11
C SER A 139 16.99 10.87 -0.62
N GLY A 140 16.12 11.17 0.33
CA GLY A 140 15.98 12.50 0.89
C GLY A 140 15.13 12.51 2.16
N LYS A 141 14.70 13.71 2.56
CA LYS A 141 13.79 13.93 3.68
C LYS A 141 12.71 14.92 3.29
N GLU A 142 11.50 14.77 3.85
CA GLU A 142 10.39 15.69 3.64
C GLU A 142 9.59 15.88 4.93
N MET A 143 9.15 17.11 5.18
CA MET A 143 8.31 17.44 6.33
C MET A 143 6.83 17.24 5.98
N ILE A 144 6.15 16.39 6.73
CA ILE A 144 4.69 16.14 6.63
C ILE A 144 4.07 16.46 7.98
N GLN A 145 3.21 17.46 8.05
CA GLN A 145 2.54 17.87 9.29
C GLN A 145 3.49 18.11 10.49
N GLY A 146 4.66 18.65 10.22
CA GLY A 146 5.67 18.91 11.26
C GLY A 146 6.52 17.69 11.65
N LEU A 147 6.32 16.54 11.03
CA LEU A 147 7.13 15.34 11.22
C LEU A 147 8.07 15.14 10.03
N GLU A 148 9.36 14.91 10.29
CA GLU A 148 10.35 14.62 9.25
C GLU A 148 10.26 13.14 8.85
N PHE A 149 10.02 12.86 7.58
CA PHE A 149 10.03 11.52 6.98
C PHE A 149 11.28 11.33 6.13
N ASN A 150 11.89 10.15 6.19
CA ASN A 150 12.79 9.70 5.14
C ASN A 150 12.00 9.52 3.85
N THR A 151 12.62 9.84 2.71
CA THR A 151 12.02 9.60 1.40
C THR A 151 12.97 8.83 0.50
N PHE A 152 12.42 7.89 -0.25
CA PHE A 152 13.12 7.22 -1.35
C PHE A 152 12.26 7.32 -2.60
N ARG A 153 12.79 7.96 -3.63
CA ARG A 153 12.11 8.18 -4.90
C ARG A 153 12.75 7.31 -5.95
N THR A 154 11.94 6.61 -6.74
CA THR A 154 12.42 5.88 -7.91
C THR A 154 11.65 6.29 -9.15
N THR A 155 12.37 6.36 -10.28
CA THR A 155 11.82 6.58 -11.62
C THR A 155 12.17 5.37 -12.47
N ILE A 156 11.16 4.62 -12.87
CA ILE A 156 11.30 3.36 -13.59
C ILE A 156 11.08 3.61 -15.08
N HIS A 157 12.02 3.14 -15.90
CA HIS A 157 12.00 3.33 -17.35
C HIS A 157 11.63 2.03 -18.07
N GLY A 158 10.85 2.17 -19.14
CA GLY A 158 10.56 1.08 -20.06
C GLY A 158 11.74 0.79 -21.00
N PRO A 159 11.61 -0.28 -21.80
CA PRO A 159 12.66 -0.66 -22.77
C PRO A 159 12.97 0.42 -23.82
N ASP A 160 12.01 1.30 -24.10
CA ASP A 160 12.17 2.46 -24.99
C ASP A 160 12.78 3.70 -24.30
N GLY A 161 13.17 3.57 -23.03
CA GLY A 161 13.75 4.63 -22.22
C GLY A 161 12.75 5.65 -21.66
N LYS A 162 11.44 5.52 -21.96
CA LYS A 162 10.42 6.39 -21.39
C LYS A 162 10.09 6.00 -19.95
N VAL A 163 9.71 6.99 -19.15
CA VAL A 163 9.23 6.76 -17.79
C VAL A 163 7.89 6.04 -17.85
N ILE A 164 7.80 4.88 -17.19
CA ILE A 164 6.57 4.08 -17.08
C ILE A 164 5.92 4.17 -15.71
N LEU A 165 6.73 4.41 -14.66
CA LEU A 165 6.23 4.51 -13.29
C LEU A 165 7.20 5.35 -12.45
N ASN A 166 6.65 6.15 -11.56
CA ASN A 166 7.37 6.78 -10.47
C ASN A 166 6.84 6.25 -9.15
N GLN A 167 7.73 6.19 -8.14
CA GLN A 167 7.40 5.76 -6.80
C GLN A 167 8.03 6.71 -5.79
N ILE A 168 7.31 6.99 -4.71
CA ILE A 168 7.82 7.72 -3.55
C ILE A 168 7.49 6.90 -2.31
N LEU A 169 8.53 6.43 -1.63
CA LEU A 169 8.39 5.84 -0.30
C LEU A 169 8.67 6.92 0.75
N TYR A 170 7.81 6.99 1.74
CA TYR A 170 8.00 7.75 2.97
C TYR A 170 8.10 6.75 4.11
N SER A 171 9.04 6.94 5.01
CA SER A 171 9.17 6.10 6.21
C SER A 171 9.57 6.92 7.42
N ARG A 172 9.02 6.56 8.58
CA ARG A 172 9.33 7.16 9.86
C ARG A 172 9.00 6.22 11.01
N LEU A 173 9.88 6.19 12.01
CA LEU A 173 9.56 5.55 13.29
C LEU A 173 8.59 6.44 14.08
N ILE A 174 7.38 5.92 14.35
CA ILE A 174 6.31 6.60 15.10
C ILE A 174 5.75 5.62 16.14
N ASN A 175 5.73 6.01 17.42
CA ASN A 175 5.15 5.22 18.51
C ASN A 175 5.67 3.77 18.60
N GLY A 176 6.92 3.51 18.21
CA GLY A 176 7.51 2.17 18.18
C GLY A 176 7.13 1.33 16.96
N PHE A 177 6.60 1.96 15.92
CA PHE A 177 6.29 1.34 14.64
C PHE A 177 7.09 1.99 13.52
N ASP A 178 7.65 1.19 12.61
CA ASP A 178 8.06 1.67 11.28
C ASP A 178 6.79 1.92 10.47
N PHE A 179 6.45 3.17 10.30
CA PHE A 179 5.31 3.61 9.53
C PHE A 179 5.76 4.02 8.13
N GLY A 180 5.21 3.34 7.13
CA GLY A 180 5.51 3.53 5.72
C GLY A 180 4.31 4.00 4.91
N VAL A 181 4.59 4.89 3.95
CA VAL A 181 3.65 5.27 2.88
C VAL A 181 4.35 5.12 1.55
N ASN A 182 3.70 4.45 0.60
CA ASN A 182 4.19 4.30 -0.76
C ASN A 182 3.18 4.89 -1.75
N ILE A 183 3.65 5.79 -2.61
CA ILE A 183 2.86 6.46 -3.65
C ILE A 183 3.45 6.10 -5.01
N ASN A 184 2.70 5.29 -5.77
CA ASN A 184 3.01 4.95 -7.15
C ASN A 184 2.17 5.80 -8.09
N TYR A 185 2.80 6.35 -9.15
CA TYR A 185 2.08 7.16 -10.14
C TYR A 185 2.75 7.14 -11.51
N ASN A 186 1.94 7.32 -12.55
CA ASN A 186 2.41 7.47 -13.93
C ASN A 186 1.90 8.75 -14.61
N ASN A 187 1.20 9.61 -13.87
CA ASN A 187 0.77 10.92 -14.33
C ASN A 187 0.74 11.95 -13.17
N GLU A 188 0.89 13.22 -13.49
CA GLU A 188 1.00 14.29 -12.49
C GLU A 188 -0.36 14.65 -11.83
N GLU A 189 -1.49 14.41 -12.50
CA GLU A 189 -2.82 14.68 -11.95
C GLU A 189 -3.11 13.77 -10.76
N ASP A 190 -3.01 12.46 -10.95
CA ASP A 190 -3.23 11.46 -9.89
C ASP A 190 -2.17 11.56 -8.79
N LYS A 191 -0.90 11.82 -9.16
CA LYS A 191 0.16 12.14 -8.19
C LYS A 191 -0.25 13.28 -7.26
N LYS A 192 -0.71 14.39 -7.84
CA LYS A 192 -1.13 15.56 -7.06
C LYS A 192 -2.23 15.21 -6.07
N VAL A 193 -3.23 14.42 -6.49
CA VAL A 193 -4.33 13.99 -5.60
C VAL A 193 -3.81 13.19 -4.41
N MET A 194 -2.92 12.21 -4.64
CA MET A 194 -2.33 11.40 -3.56
C MET A 194 -1.44 12.22 -2.63
N ILE A 195 -0.57 13.07 -3.20
CA ILE A 195 0.32 13.94 -2.41
C ILE A 195 -0.49 14.94 -1.59
N ASP A 196 -1.56 15.52 -2.14
CA ASP A 196 -2.43 16.44 -1.41
C ASP A 196 -3.13 15.73 -0.24
N ALA A 197 -3.65 14.51 -0.45
CA ALA A 197 -4.23 13.70 0.61
C ALA A 197 -3.19 13.39 1.71
N TRP A 198 -2.01 12.96 1.32
CA TRP A 198 -0.89 12.69 2.22
C TRP A 198 -0.48 13.92 3.03
N LYS A 199 -0.25 15.06 2.39
CA LYS A 199 0.16 16.30 3.04
C LYS A 199 -0.92 16.92 3.94
N LYS A 200 -2.20 16.62 3.69
CA LYS A 200 -3.34 17.05 4.52
C LYS A 200 -3.68 16.06 5.63
N SER A 201 -3.09 14.86 5.61
CA SER A 201 -3.30 13.87 6.67
C SER A 201 -2.87 14.44 8.02
N LYS A 202 -3.36 13.88 9.12
CA LYS A 202 -3.11 14.41 10.45
C LYS A 202 -2.47 13.36 11.33
N PHE A 203 -1.57 13.79 12.19
CA PHE A 203 -1.00 12.98 13.27
C PHE A 203 -1.45 13.55 14.60
N SER A 204 -2.02 12.70 15.48
CA SER A 204 -2.32 13.09 16.85
C SER A 204 -0.99 13.32 17.59
N LYS A 205 -0.91 14.41 18.35
CA LYS A 205 0.18 14.57 19.31
C LYS A 205 -0.10 13.63 20.48
N ASN A 206 0.77 12.66 20.70
CA ASN A 206 0.84 11.95 21.97
C ASN A 206 1.49 12.81 23.02
#